data_e21bea2c9bfb3583367d3e4edf530a3e
#
_entry.id   e21bea2c9bfb3583367d3e4edf530a3e
#
_cell.length_a   1.000
_cell.length_b   1.000
_cell.length_c   1.000
_cell.angle_alpha   90.00
_cell.angle_beta   90.00
_cell.angle_gamma   90.00
#
_symmetry.space_group_name_H-M   'P 1'
#
loop_
_entity.id
_entity.type
_entity.pdbx_description
1 polymer ?
#
loop_
_entity_poly.entity_id
_entity_poly.type
_entity_poly.pdbx_seq_one_letter_code
_entity_poly.pdbx_strand_id
1 'polypeptide(L)'
;DCLGVRGIARDLAASGAGKFKENIIKKLKFKDTKKFKVTIKKHKIQGCTIFGSSLIRGVTNKESPKWLKDKILSLGQKPISAIVDITNYVMFDLNRPLHAYDLDKVDREIIVRNSTAGESFKALDNKEYKLEEEMCVIADRSGILGLGGIIGGTRTGTELNTKNILLESAYFDPRSIRKTSKRLNIETDAKFRFERGIDPESIEEG
;
A
#
# COMPACT_ATOMS: atom_id res chain seq x y z
N ASP A 1 -13.55 -5.74 -4.66
CA ASP A 1 -13.56 -4.46 -5.32
C ASP A 1 -14.80 -3.60 -5.02
N CYS A 2 -15.84 -4.17 -4.43
CA CYS A 2 -16.97 -3.40 -3.87
C CYS A 2 -16.59 -2.56 -2.63
N LEU A 3 -15.34 -2.57 -2.20
CA LEU A 3 -14.83 -1.73 -1.11
C LEU A 3 -14.21 -0.42 -1.63
N GLY A 4 -14.34 -0.13 -2.93
CA GLY A 4 -13.96 1.12 -3.56
C GLY A 4 -15.16 1.81 -4.22
N VAL A 5 -15.13 3.15 -4.26
CA VAL A 5 -16.20 3.95 -4.86
C VAL A 5 -16.46 3.55 -6.32
N ARG A 6 -15.40 3.30 -7.08
CA ARG A 6 -15.50 2.88 -8.49
C ARG A 6 -16.16 1.51 -8.63
N GLY A 7 -15.81 0.54 -7.78
CA GLY A 7 -16.44 -0.79 -7.79
C GLY A 7 -17.95 -0.71 -7.46
N ILE A 8 -18.32 0.07 -6.45
CA ILE A 8 -19.72 0.33 -6.11
C ILE A 8 -20.47 0.97 -7.28
N ALA A 9 -19.89 1.97 -7.92
CA ALA A 9 -20.50 2.64 -9.08
C ALA A 9 -20.70 1.71 -10.27
N ARG A 10 -19.76 0.79 -10.53
CA ARG A 10 -19.86 -0.25 -11.54
C ARG A 10 -21.02 -1.22 -11.23
N ASP A 11 -21.11 -1.68 -10.00
CA ASP A 11 -22.15 -2.63 -9.57
C ASP A 11 -23.54 -1.99 -9.61
N LEU A 12 -23.66 -0.72 -9.23
CA LEU A 12 -24.91 0.04 -9.39
C LEU A 12 -25.29 0.18 -10.87
N ALA A 13 -24.34 0.44 -11.75
CA ALA A 13 -24.62 0.50 -13.19
C ALA A 13 -25.06 -0.86 -13.74
N ALA A 14 -24.43 -1.95 -13.30
CA ALA A 14 -24.80 -3.31 -13.69
C ALA A 14 -26.22 -3.68 -13.21
N SER A 15 -26.66 -3.15 -12.07
CA SER A 15 -28.02 -3.32 -11.56
C SER A 15 -29.08 -2.44 -12.26
N GLY A 16 -28.69 -1.62 -13.21
CA GLY A 16 -29.58 -0.68 -13.92
C GLY A 16 -29.85 0.64 -13.19
N ALA A 17 -29.20 0.91 -12.06
CA ALA A 17 -29.38 2.14 -11.30
C ALA A 17 -28.74 3.39 -11.94
N GLY A 18 -27.98 3.22 -13.03
CA GLY A 18 -27.33 4.32 -13.72
C GLY A 18 -26.40 3.87 -14.83
N LYS A 19 -25.59 4.78 -15.35
CA LYS A 19 -24.56 4.49 -16.35
C LYS A 19 -23.18 4.69 -15.72
N PHE A 20 -22.32 3.69 -15.81
CA PHE A 20 -20.93 3.81 -15.39
C PHE A 20 -20.17 4.78 -16.31
N LYS A 21 -19.48 5.75 -15.71
CA LYS A 21 -18.60 6.65 -16.44
C LYS A 21 -17.16 6.20 -16.20
N GLU A 22 -16.50 5.76 -17.25
CA GLU A 22 -15.07 5.45 -17.17
C GLU A 22 -14.25 6.74 -17.05
N ASN A 23 -13.37 6.77 -16.05
CA ASN A 23 -12.33 7.79 -16.00
C ASN A 23 -11.19 7.36 -16.92
N ILE A 24 -10.97 8.09 -17.98
CA ILE A 24 -9.84 7.85 -18.89
C ILE A 24 -8.57 8.32 -18.16
N ILE A 25 -7.83 7.38 -17.59
CA ILE A 25 -6.52 7.66 -17.02
C ILE A 25 -5.52 7.78 -18.16
N LYS A 26 -4.89 8.95 -18.30
CA LYS A 26 -3.81 9.14 -19.27
C LYS A 26 -2.64 8.25 -18.92
N LYS A 27 -2.20 7.41 -19.86
CA LYS A 27 -0.99 6.60 -19.67
C LYS A 27 0.21 7.52 -19.38
N LEU A 28 0.86 7.27 -18.26
CA LEU A 28 2.06 8.00 -17.88
C LEU A 28 3.22 7.58 -18.78
N LYS A 29 4.00 8.57 -19.23
CA LYS A 29 5.27 8.31 -19.92
C LYS A 29 6.37 8.27 -18.86
N PHE A 30 6.95 7.12 -18.62
CA PHE A 30 8.11 6.99 -17.75
C PHE A 30 9.36 7.52 -18.47
N LYS A 31 10.11 8.41 -17.80
CA LYS A 31 11.33 9.01 -18.35
C LYS A 31 12.58 8.17 -18.11
N ASP A 32 12.56 7.29 -17.13
CA ASP A 32 13.70 6.47 -16.74
C ASP A 32 13.28 5.00 -16.68
N THR A 33 14.11 4.14 -17.26
CA THR A 33 13.92 2.69 -17.27
C THR A 33 14.68 1.99 -16.15
N LYS A 34 15.38 2.73 -15.27
CA LYS A 34 16.07 2.14 -14.14
C LYS A 34 15.06 1.56 -13.15
N LYS A 35 15.02 0.23 -13.11
CA LYS A 35 14.16 -0.50 -12.18
C LYS A 35 14.79 -0.47 -10.78
N PHE A 36 13.98 -0.20 -9.78
CA PHE A 36 14.38 -0.42 -8.40
C PHE A 36 14.41 -1.93 -8.14
N LYS A 37 15.44 -2.39 -7.42
CA LYS A 37 15.59 -3.82 -7.15
C LYS A 37 14.57 -4.27 -6.13
N VAL A 38 13.71 -5.21 -6.52
CA VAL A 38 12.77 -5.91 -5.65
C VAL A 38 13.03 -7.41 -5.73
N THR A 39 13.16 -8.05 -4.59
CA THR A 39 13.36 -9.50 -4.48
C THR A 39 12.23 -10.10 -3.67
N ILE A 40 11.46 -10.99 -4.27
CA ILE A 40 10.45 -11.80 -3.54
C ILE A 40 11.11 -13.15 -3.24
N LYS A 41 11.40 -13.40 -1.96
CA LYS A 41 11.94 -14.69 -1.53
C LYS A 41 10.87 -15.76 -1.58
N LYS A 42 11.19 -16.91 -2.18
CA LYS A 42 10.29 -18.06 -2.24
C LYS A 42 10.19 -18.72 -0.86
N HIS A 43 8.98 -18.98 -0.42
CA HIS A 43 8.67 -19.68 0.82
C HIS A 43 7.58 -20.72 0.58
N LYS A 44 7.47 -21.71 1.47
CA LYS A 44 6.39 -22.72 1.42
C LYS A 44 5.00 -22.06 1.53
N ILE A 45 4.90 -21.06 2.39
CA ILE A 45 3.72 -20.18 2.51
C ILE A 45 4.11 -18.83 1.92
N GLN A 46 3.52 -18.51 0.78
CA GLN A 46 3.85 -17.28 0.04
C GLN A 46 2.84 -16.19 0.39
N GLY A 47 3.26 -15.23 1.23
CA GLY A 47 2.39 -14.14 1.67
C GLY A 47 2.23 -13.00 0.65
N CYS A 48 3.16 -12.89 -0.32
CA CYS A 48 3.09 -11.93 -1.42
C CYS A 48 3.55 -12.61 -2.71
N THR A 49 2.77 -12.52 -3.76
CA THR A 49 3.06 -13.15 -5.06
C THR A 49 3.41 -12.14 -6.15
N ILE A 50 2.90 -10.93 -6.05
CA ILE A 50 3.16 -9.85 -7.01
C ILE A 50 3.49 -8.58 -6.22
N PHE A 51 4.59 -7.93 -6.59
CA PHE A 51 5.02 -6.66 -6.00
C PHE A 51 5.41 -5.70 -7.12
N GLY A 52 4.48 -4.78 -7.44
CA GLY A 52 4.71 -3.67 -8.34
C GLY A 52 5.36 -2.51 -7.57
N SER A 53 6.27 -1.81 -8.23
CA SER A 53 6.87 -0.61 -7.64
C SER A 53 7.19 0.45 -8.70
N SER A 54 6.98 1.71 -8.33
CA SER A 54 7.31 2.87 -9.17
C SER A 54 8.17 3.86 -8.39
N LEU A 55 9.23 4.36 -9.06
CA LEU A 55 10.08 5.42 -8.52
C LEU A 55 9.52 6.78 -8.94
N ILE A 56 9.23 7.64 -7.98
CA ILE A 56 8.82 9.01 -8.24
C ILE A 56 9.81 9.94 -7.52
N ARG A 57 10.46 10.81 -8.29
CA ARG A 57 11.50 11.70 -7.81
C ARG A 57 11.09 13.16 -7.91
N GLY A 58 11.64 13.98 -7.02
CA GLY A 58 11.42 15.43 -7.01
C GLY A 58 9.99 15.81 -6.61
N VAL A 59 9.34 14.98 -5.77
CA VAL A 59 8.02 15.32 -5.22
C VAL A 59 8.13 16.46 -4.22
N THR A 60 7.05 17.21 -4.08
CA THR A 60 6.88 18.19 -3.01
C THR A 60 5.77 17.68 -2.10
N ASN A 61 6.16 17.04 -1.00
CA ASN A 61 5.19 16.61 0.01
C ASN A 61 4.81 17.79 0.90
N LYS A 62 3.56 18.12 0.85
CA LYS A 62 2.96 19.23 1.60
C LYS A 62 1.54 18.89 2.01
N GLU A 63 0.85 19.84 2.57
CA GLU A 63 -0.58 19.75 2.81
C GLU A 63 -1.34 19.47 1.50
N SER A 64 -2.32 18.58 1.56
CA SER A 64 -3.11 18.20 0.38
C SER A 64 -3.89 19.37 -0.19
N PRO A 65 -4.08 19.45 -1.51
CA PRO A 65 -4.93 20.45 -2.13
C PRO A 65 -6.39 20.29 -1.64
N LYS A 66 -7.16 21.38 -1.69
CA LYS A 66 -8.51 21.42 -1.13
C LYS A 66 -9.41 20.28 -1.63
N TRP A 67 -9.40 19.99 -2.92
CA TRP A 67 -10.23 18.93 -3.50
C TRP A 67 -9.94 17.55 -2.89
N LEU A 68 -8.65 17.24 -2.62
CA LEU A 68 -8.25 15.97 -2.03
C LEU A 68 -8.61 15.91 -0.55
N LYS A 69 -8.38 17.00 0.19
CA LYS A 69 -8.82 17.10 1.59
C LYS A 69 -10.33 16.88 1.73
N ASP A 70 -11.13 17.56 0.90
CA ASP A 70 -12.58 17.44 0.93
C ASP A 70 -13.01 15.98 0.67
N LYS A 71 -12.35 15.27 -0.23
CA LYS A 71 -12.59 13.83 -0.49
C LYS A 71 -12.25 12.97 0.72
N ILE A 72 -11.05 13.14 1.30
CA ILE A 72 -10.59 12.38 2.47
C ILE A 72 -11.53 12.63 3.67
N LEU A 73 -11.91 13.88 3.93
CA LEU A 73 -12.86 14.24 4.98
C LEU A 73 -14.25 13.62 4.76
N SER A 74 -14.74 13.58 3.50
CA SER A 74 -16.03 12.96 3.19
C SER A 74 -16.07 11.45 3.44
N LEU A 75 -14.90 10.81 3.49
CA LEU A 75 -14.75 9.40 3.85
C LEU A 75 -14.57 9.18 5.37
N GLY A 76 -14.68 10.25 6.18
CA GLY A 76 -14.46 10.19 7.62
C GLY A 76 -12.97 10.05 8.01
N GLN A 77 -12.07 10.26 7.07
CA GLN A 77 -10.62 10.16 7.30
C GLN A 77 -10.01 11.55 7.57
N LYS A 78 -8.92 11.58 8.33
CA LYS A 78 -8.18 12.81 8.61
C LYS A 78 -7.07 13.00 7.57
N PRO A 79 -7.01 14.15 6.85
CA PRO A 79 -5.89 14.47 5.98
C PRO A 79 -4.57 14.54 6.75
N ILE A 80 -3.50 14.00 6.16
CA ILE A 80 -2.16 13.91 6.78
C ILE A 80 -1.15 14.71 5.95
N SER A 81 -0.91 14.28 4.72
CA SER A 81 -0.02 14.95 3.76
C SER A 81 -0.38 14.50 2.35
N ALA A 82 0.06 15.25 1.35
CA ALA A 82 -0.31 14.98 -0.04
C ALA A 82 0.00 13.53 -0.48
N ILE A 83 1.18 13.00 -0.12
CA ILE A 83 1.56 11.62 -0.49
C ILE A 83 0.63 10.61 0.19
N VAL A 84 0.43 10.72 1.49
CA VAL A 84 -0.41 9.78 2.26
C VAL A 84 -1.87 9.89 1.81
N ASP A 85 -2.37 11.08 1.61
CA ASP A 85 -3.76 11.31 1.21
C ASP A 85 -4.03 10.82 -0.21
N ILE A 86 -3.05 10.89 -1.13
CA ILE A 86 -3.15 10.30 -2.48
C ILE A 86 -3.25 8.77 -2.38
N THR A 87 -2.39 8.12 -1.60
CA THR A 87 -2.44 6.65 -1.44
C THR A 87 -3.76 6.21 -0.80
N ASN A 88 -4.26 6.95 0.19
CA ASN A 88 -5.57 6.71 0.79
C ASN A 88 -6.71 6.95 -0.22
N TYR A 89 -6.65 8.03 -1.00
CA TYR A 89 -7.66 8.32 -2.03
C TYR A 89 -7.75 7.17 -3.05
N VAL A 90 -6.62 6.69 -3.57
CA VAL A 90 -6.58 5.55 -4.50
C VAL A 90 -7.15 4.29 -3.85
N MET A 91 -6.80 4.01 -2.59
CA MET A 91 -7.34 2.88 -1.85
C MET A 91 -8.86 2.93 -1.73
N PHE A 92 -9.44 4.08 -1.41
CA PHE A 92 -10.89 4.22 -1.27
C PHE A 92 -11.62 4.31 -2.62
N ASP A 93 -11.00 4.86 -3.66
CA ASP A 93 -11.60 4.96 -4.99
C ASP A 93 -11.56 3.62 -5.73
N LEU A 94 -10.38 3.00 -5.82
CA LEU A 94 -10.11 1.81 -6.63
C LEU A 94 -10.10 0.49 -5.84
N ASN A 95 -10.30 0.53 -4.52
CA ASN A 95 -10.06 -0.64 -3.64
C ASN A 95 -8.61 -1.19 -3.76
N ARG A 96 -7.65 -0.32 -4.04
CA ARG A 96 -6.24 -0.67 -4.24
C ARG A 96 -5.38 0.02 -3.18
N PRO A 97 -5.09 -0.63 -2.03
CA PRO A 97 -4.16 -0.05 -1.07
C PRO A 97 -2.76 0.09 -1.68
N LEU A 98 -2.18 1.26 -1.52
CA LEU A 98 -0.82 1.59 -1.92
C LEU A 98 0.00 1.94 -0.68
N HIS A 99 1.32 1.76 -0.78
CA HIS A 99 2.24 2.27 0.23
C HIS A 99 3.36 3.09 -0.41
N ALA A 100 3.71 4.20 0.21
CA ALA A 100 4.80 5.06 -0.24
C ALA A 100 5.93 5.05 0.80
N TYR A 101 7.08 4.55 0.38
CA TYR A 101 8.31 4.62 1.16
C TYR A 101 9.08 5.91 0.82
N ASP A 102 9.67 6.56 1.82
CA ASP A 102 10.72 7.53 1.59
C ASP A 102 11.94 6.79 1.01
N LEU A 103 12.17 6.98 -0.29
CA LEU A 103 13.22 6.25 -1.02
C LEU A 103 14.62 6.50 -0.45
N ASP A 104 14.87 7.70 0.06
CA ASP A 104 16.18 8.07 0.59
C ASP A 104 16.49 7.37 1.94
N LYS A 105 15.46 6.77 2.57
CA LYS A 105 15.57 5.97 3.79
C LYS A 105 15.60 4.45 3.53
N VAL A 106 15.37 4.01 2.27
CA VAL A 106 15.40 2.58 1.90
C VAL A 106 16.83 2.16 1.59
N ASP A 107 17.29 1.08 2.25
CA ASP A 107 18.65 0.57 2.05
C ASP A 107 18.72 -0.38 0.84
N ARG A 108 19.04 0.21 -0.34
CA ARG A 108 19.41 -0.42 -1.61
C ARG A 108 18.33 -1.21 -2.34
N GLU A 109 17.51 -2.00 -1.67
CA GLU A 109 16.52 -2.88 -2.31
C GLU A 109 15.32 -3.17 -1.41
N ILE A 110 14.20 -3.56 -2.00
CA ILE A 110 13.09 -4.16 -1.27
C ILE A 110 13.23 -5.69 -1.29
N ILE A 111 13.07 -6.29 -0.13
CA ILE A 111 13.07 -7.75 0.07
C ILE A 111 11.73 -8.14 0.68
N VAL A 112 10.89 -8.80 -0.12
CA VAL A 112 9.65 -9.40 0.37
C VAL A 112 9.97 -10.81 0.85
N ARG A 113 9.70 -11.09 2.13
CA ARG A 113 10.03 -12.37 2.76
C ARG A 113 9.10 -12.70 3.92
N ASN A 114 9.23 -13.89 4.44
CA ASN A 114 8.63 -14.20 5.74
C ASN A 114 9.52 -13.66 6.88
N SER A 115 8.90 -13.31 8.00
CA SER A 115 9.59 -13.00 9.23
C SER A 115 10.21 -14.25 9.86
N THR A 116 11.22 -14.03 10.70
CA THR A 116 11.73 -15.02 11.65
C THR A 116 11.21 -14.72 13.05
N ALA A 117 11.10 -15.73 13.90
CA ALA A 117 10.62 -15.55 15.27
C ALA A 117 11.49 -14.56 16.03
N GLY A 118 10.84 -13.61 16.70
CA GLY A 118 11.52 -12.61 17.55
C GLY A 118 11.97 -11.35 16.82
N GLU A 119 11.87 -11.27 15.48
CA GLU A 119 12.03 -10.00 14.78
C GLU A 119 11.00 -8.99 15.29
N SER A 120 11.36 -7.72 15.34
CA SER A 120 10.42 -6.65 15.70
C SER A 120 10.60 -5.43 14.80
N PHE A 121 9.57 -4.59 14.76
CA PHE A 121 9.64 -3.30 14.09
C PHE A 121 8.65 -2.32 14.72
N LYS A 122 8.96 -1.03 14.64
CA LYS A 122 8.05 0.03 15.05
C LYS A 122 7.16 0.42 13.87
N ALA A 123 5.84 0.25 14.04
CA ALA A 123 4.85 0.53 13.03
C ALA A 123 4.38 1.99 13.03
N LEU A 124 3.65 2.39 11.96
CA LEU A 124 3.13 3.76 11.79
C LEU A 124 2.11 4.19 12.87
N ASP A 125 1.52 3.24 13.60
CA ASP A 125 0.69 3.50 14.79
C ASP A 125 1.53 3.75 16.06
N ASN A 126 2.85 3.85 15.93
CA ASN A 126 3.85 4.03 16.99
C ASN A 126 4.00 2.85 17.96
N LYS A 127 3.35 1.72 17.70
CA LYS A 127 3.54 0.50 18.49
C LYS A 127 4.71 -0.31 17.95
N GLU A 128 5.36 -1.05 18.85
CA GLU A 128 6.34 -2.07 18.49
C GLU A 128 5.68 -3.43 18.42
N TYR A 129 5.86 -4.11 17.30
CA TYR A 129 5.31 -5.44 17.07
C TYR A 129 6.44 -6.46 17.03
N LYS A 130 6.35 -7.46 17.90
CA LYS A 130 7.20 -8.65 17.88
C LYS A 130 6.56 -9.69 16.99
N LEU A 131 7.32 -10.14 16.00
CA LEU A 131 6.82 -11.04 14.95
C LEU A 131 7.08 -12.50 15.29
N GLU A 132 6.18 -13.34 14.80
CA GLU A 132 6.35 -14.79 14.77
C GLU A 132 6.84 -15.21 13.38
N GLU A 133 7.15 -16.48 13.22
CA GLU A 133 7.53 -17.04 11.91
C GLU A 133 6.39 -16.94 10.88
N GLU A 134 6.77 -16.92 9.61
CA GLU A 134 5.87 -16.98 8.46
C GLU A 134 4.95 -15.75 8.27
N MET A 135 5.14 -14.67 8.99
CA MET A 135 4.45 -13.42 8.68
C MET A 135 5.11 -12.72 7.49
N CYS A 136 4.29 -12.28 6.51
CA CYS A 136 4.83 -11.59 5.34
C CYS A 136 5.33 -10.20 5.72
N VAL A 137 6.62 -9.95 5.53
CA VAL A 137 7.24 -8.65 5.78
C VAL A 137 7.84 -8.07 4.51
N ILE A 138 7.76 -6.75 4.41
CA ILE A 138 8.54 -5.96 3.48
C ILE A 138 9.77 -5.48 4.25
N ALA A 139 10.95 -5.76 3.72
CA ALA A 139 12.23 -5.45 4.35
C ALA A 139 13.20 -4.84 3.33
N ASP A 140 14.28 -4.30 3.83
CA ASP A 140 15.48 -3.98 3.08
C ASP A 140 16.70 -4.65 3.72
N ARG A 141 17.91 -4.21 3.41
CA ARG A 141 19.12 -4.79 4.03
C ARG A 141 19.29 -4.43 5.50
N SER A 142 18.71 -3.32 5.93
CA SER A 142 18.83 -2.81 7.30
C SER A 142 17.73 -3.32 8.24
N GLY A 143 16.68 -3.98 7.71
CA GLY A 143 15.62 -4.58 8.54
C GLY A 143 14.22 -4.45 7.96
N ILE A 144 13.22 -4.64 8.81
CA ILE A 144 11.81 -4.64 8.43
C ILE A 144 11.33 -3.21 8.19
N LEU A 145 10.60 -3.02 7.08
CA LEU A 145 9.94 -1.77 6.69
C LEU A 145 8.45 -1.77 7.02
N GLY A 146 7.86 -2.95 7.16
CA GLY A 146 6.45 -3.10 7.48
C GLY A 146 5.94 -4.53 7.32
N LEU A 147 4.71 -4.75 7.75
CA LEU A 147 3.96 -5.97 7.48
C LEU A 147 3.22 -5.81 6.15
N GLY A 148 3.53 -6.71 5.21
CA GLY A 148 2.97 -6.66 3.86
C GLY A 148 1.43 -6.65 3.87
N GLY A 149 0.84 -5.61 3.29
CA GLY A 149 -0.61 -5.42 3.19
C GLY A 149 -1.35 -5.12 4.50
N ILE A 150 -0.64 -4.91 5.61
CA ILE A 150 -1.25 -4.64 6.93
C ILE A 150 -0.89 -3.24 7.42
N ILE A 151 0.39 -2.98 7.69
CA ILE A 151 0.84 -1.70 8.24
C ILE A 151 2.31 -1.44 7.91
N GLY A 152 2.63 -0.22 7.49
CA GLY A 152 4.00 0.23 7.28
C GLY A 152 4.75 0.49 8.58
N GLY A 153 6.07 0.53 8.51
CA GLY A 153 6.95 0.91 9.61
C GLY A 153 7.33 2.40 9.57
N THR A 154 7.71 2.92 10.73
CA THR A 154 8.09 4.33 10.88
C THR A 154 9.41 4.67 10.19
N ARG A 155 10.33 3.71 10.05
CA ARG A 155 11.70 3.94 9.56
C ARG A 155 11.75 4.55 8.15
N THR A 156 10.89 4.10 7.27
CA THR A 156 10.80 4.58 5.88
C THR A 156 9.49 5.33 5.59
N GLY A 157 8.79 5.74 6.62
CA GLY A 157 7.60 6.57 6.49
C GLY A 157 7.92 7.92 5.80
N THR A 158 6.99 8.39 4.97
CA THR A 158 7.12 9.68 4.29
C THR A 158 6.87 10.83 5.26
N GLU A 159 7.66 11.89 5.13
CA GLU A 159 7.60 13.12 5.91
C GLU A 159 7.42 14.33 4.98
N LEU A 160 7.17 15.51 5.53
CA LEU A 160 6.99 16.72 4.72
C LEU A 160 8.23 17.09 3.88
N ASN A 161 9.40 16.69 4.29
CA ASN A 161 10.67 16.90 3.57
C ASN A 161 11.00 15.80 2.57
N THR A 162 10.21 14.73 2.48
CA THR A 162 10.39 13.64 1.51
C THR A 162 10.32 14.16 0.08
N LYS A 163 11.34 13.87 -0.72
CA LYS A 163 11.47 14.30 -2.13
C LYS A 163 11.45 13.14 -3.12
N ASN A 164 11.80 11.96 -2.69
CA ASN A 164 11.84 10.77 -3.53
C ASN A 164 11.05 9.67 -2.87
N ILE A 165 10.16 9.02 -3.61
CA ILE A 165 9.35 7.93 -3.09
C ILE A 165 9.49 6.69 -3.95
N LEU A 166 9.42 5.54 -3.28
CA LEU A 166 9.11 4.26 -3.89
C LEU A 166 7.65 3.97 -3.58
N LEU A 167 6.82 3.95 -4.61
CA LEU A 167 5.41 3.59 -4.50
C LEU A 167 5.26 2.08 -4.66
N GLU A 168 4.56 1.45 -3.74
CA GLU A 168 4.21 0.02 -3.77
C GLU A 168 2.77 -0.16 -4.23
N SER A 169 2.57 -1.08 -5.18
CA SER A 169 1.27 -1.65 -5.52
C SER A 169 1.45 -3.17 -5.59
N ALA A 170 0.93 -3.91 -4.61
CA ALA A 170 1.23 -5.31 -4.44
C ALA A 170 -0.02 -6.17 -4.30
N TYR A 171 0.14 -7.50 -4.47
CA TYR A 171 -0.87 -8.48 -4.14
C TYR A 171 -0.38 -9.38 -3.00
N PHE A 172 -1.13 -9.37 -1.91
CA PHE A 172 -0.87 -10.18 -0.73
C PHE A 172 -1.92 -11.29 -0.59
N ASP A 173 -1.48 -12.47 -0.16
CA ASP A 173 -2.39 -13.59 0.09
C ASP A 173 -3.39 -13.26 1.22
N PRO A 174 -4.70 -13.29 0.96
CA PRO A 174 -5.73 -12.90 1.94
C PRO A 174 -5.69 -13.71 3.24
N ARG A 175 -5.31 -14.99 3.16
CA ARG A 175 -5.23 -15.87 4.34
C ARG A 175 -4.04 -15.50 5.21
N SER A 176 -2.90 -15.18 4.58
CA SER A 176 -1.70 -14.68 5.27
C SER A 176 -1.99 -13.36 6.01
N ILE A 177 -2.64 -12.41 5.32
CA ILE A 177 -3.06 -11.14 5.92
C ILE A 177 -3.96 -11.36 7.13
N ARG A 178 -5.02 -12.15 6.98
CA ARG A 178 -5.97 -12.44 8.05
C ARG A 178 -5.32 -13.15 9.25
N LYS A 179 -4.45 -14.14 8.99
CA LYS A 179 -3.72 -14.87 10.04
C LYS A 179 -2.84 -13.91 10.86
N THR A 180 -2.02 -13.12 10.16
CA THR A 180 -1.06 -12.18 10.76
C THR A 180 -1.76 -11.08 11.54
N SER A 181 -2.74 -10.41 10.93
CA SER A 181 -3.44 -9.29 11.56
C SER A 181 -4.23 -9.72 12.80
N LYS A 182 -4.89 -10.89 12.76
CA LYS A 182 -5.58 -11.46 13.93
C LYS A 182 -4.59 -11.78 15.05
N ARG A 183 -3.42 -12.35 14.72
CA ARG A 183 -2.41 -12.72 15.71
C ARG A 183 -1.83 -11.50 16.43
N LEU A 184 -1.61 -10.42 15.69
CA LEU A 184 -1.03 -9.18 16.23
C LEU A 184 -2.09 -8.17 16.69
N ASN A 185 -3.38 -8.49 16.53
CA ASN A 185 -4.51 -7.59 16.82
C ASN A 185 -4.38 -6.23 16.14
N ILE A 186 -4.13 -6.25 14.80
CA ILE A 186 -3.97 -5.03 13.99
C ILE A 186 -5.17 -4.89 13.07
N GLU A 187 -5.82 -3.74 13.12
CA GLU A 187 -6.90 -3.33 12.23
C GLU A 187 -6.50 -2.08 11.45
N THR A 188 -6.51 -2.17 10.11
CA THR A 188 -6.26 -1.06 9.20
C THR A 188 -7.16 -1.15 7.98
N ASP A 189 -7.36 -0.02 7.28
CA ASP A 189 -8.13 0.02 6.04
C ASP A 189 -7.50 -0.83 4.92
N ALA A 190 -6.17 -0.89 4.86
CA ALA A 190 -5.44 -1.73 3.92
C ALA A 190 -5.68 -3.22 4.22
N LYS A 191 -5.47 -3.62 5.49
CA LYS A 191 -5.74 -5.00 5.95
C LYS A 191 -7.17 -5.44 5.65
N PHE A 192 -8.15 -4.59 5.95
CA PHE A 192 -9.56 -4.86 5.72
C PHE A 192 -9.87 -5.22 4.26
N ARG A 193 -9.16 -4.60 3.32
CA ARG A 193 -9.28 -4.86 1.89
C ARG A 193 -8.53 -6.11 1.46
N PHE A 194 -7.26 -6.20 1.82
CA PHE A 194 -6.41 -7.33 1.43
C PHE A 194 -6.90 -8.67 1.98
N GLU A 195 -7.42 -8.72 3.22
CA GLU A 195 -7.93 -9.98 3.80
C GLU A 195 -9.17 -10.53 3.10
N ARG A 196 -9.89 -9.70 2.33
CA ARG A 196 -11.04 -10.09 1.51
C ARG A 196 -10.66 -10.44 0.09
N GLY A 197 -9.43 -10.14 -0.27
CA GLY A 197 -8.91 -10.23 -1.63
C GLY A 197 -9.18 -8.96 -2.42
N ILE A 198 -8.19 -8.57 -3.18
CA ILE A 198 -8.25 -7.48 -4.16
C ILE A 198 -7.91 -8.05 -5.53
N ASP A 199 -8.31 -7.38 -6.58
CA ASP A 199 -8.06 -7.82 -7.95
C ASP A 199 -6.54 -7.85 -8.25
N PRO A 200 -5.93 -9.03 -8.53
CA PRO A 200 -4.52 -9.12 -8.84
C PRO A 200 -4.15 -8.43 -10.17
N GLU A 201 -5.09 -8.27 -11.11
CA GLU A 201 -4.87 -7.63 -12.39
C GLU A 201 -4.81 -6.09 -12.28
N SER A 202 -5.34 -5.50 -11.21
CA SER A 202 -5.39 -4.05 -11.02
C SER A 202 -4.11 -3.42 -10.45
N ILE A 203 -2.99 -4.17 -10.39
CA ILE A 203 -1.71 -3.68 -9.82
C ILE A 203 -1.17 -2.48 -10.61
N GLU A 204 -1.26 -2.52 -11.93
CA GLU A 204 -0.78 -1.43 -12.80
C GLU A 204 -1.72 -0.21 -12.80
N GLU A 205 -2.96 -0.38 -12.40
CA GLU A 205 -3.96 0.69 -12.34
C GLU A 205 -3.77 1.58 -11.08
N GLY A 206 -3.26 1.02 -10.00
CA GLY A 206 -2.93 1.73 -8.75
C GLY A 206 -1.61 2.45 -8.86
#